data_fe0b4869b5d6b67153f44578b5aebb42
#
_entry.id   fe0b4869b5d6b67153f44578b5aebb42
#
_cell.length_a   1.000
_cell.length_b   1.000
_cell.length_c   1.000
_cell.angle_alpha   90.00
_cell.angle_beta   90.00
_cell.angle_gamma   90.00
#
_symmetry.space_group_name_H-M   'P 1'
#
loop_
_entity.id
_entity.type
_entity.pdbx_description
1 polymer ?
#
loop_
_entity_poly.entity_id
_entity_poly.type
_entity_poly.pdbx_seq_one_letter_code
_entity_poly.pdbx_strand_id
1 'polypeptide(L)'
;MTRKDRTEGIFSRREVLDATERQKYYQIQLKELLSYAYRYSEDVKKRFDRAQFSVEKFRDLIDLKHVPILKKKELIFLQSMGPRLGGLLTKDLGELRRVFLSPGPIFDPEDRGEDYWGWTESFYAAGFRSGDLVQNTFPYHMAPAGLMFEEPLRQLSCAVIPTGPGNTGTQLDIMKKLRVTGYVGTPSYLMHLAQKGEEKGLNLRKDLYLEVAFVTGEKFSEKMRSNMEKKFDLIMRQGYGTADVGCIG
;
A
#
# COMPACT_ATOMS: atom_id res chain seq x y z
N MET A 1 17.72 15.03 9.28
CA MET A 1 17.34 13.90 10.14
C MET A 1 18.48 12.88 10.10
N THR A 2 18.81 12.21 11.19
CA THR A 2 19.86 11.18 11.16
C THR A 2 19.30 9.85 10.65
N ARG A 3 20.18 8.96 10.18
CA ARG A 3 19.77 7.60 9.78
C ARG A 3 19.13 6.83 10.95
N LYS A 4 19.57 7.08 12.17
CA LYS A 4 19.02 6.51 13.40
C LYS A 4 17.56 6.94 13.62
N ASP A 5 17.27 8.23 13.46
CA ASP A 5 15.90 8.76 13.63
C ASP A 5 14.89 8.12 12.64
N ARG A 6 15.39 7.66 11.48
CA ARG A 6 14.55 6.97 10.48
C ARG A 6 14.31 5.48 10.77
N THR A 7 15.16 4.84 11.57
CA THR A 7 15.09 3.39 11.85
C THR A 7 14.58 3.04 13.24
N GLU A 8 14.36 4.03 14.09
CA GLU A 8 13.85 3.85 15.45
C GLU A 8 12.45 4.42 15.61
N GLY A 9 11.76 3.95 16.65
CA GLY A 9 10.41 4.37 17.00
C GLY A 9 9.33 3.42 16.50
N ILE A 10 8.13 3.65 17.00
CA ILE A 10 6.89 2.95 16.62
C ILE A 10 5.86 3.99 16.21
N PHE A 11 5.04 3.69 15.22
CA PHE A 11 3.94 4.55 14.81
C PHE A 11 2.72 4.34 15.69
N SER A 12 2.42 3.09 16.01
CA SER A 12 1.27 2.74 16.83
C SER A 12 1.57 1.66 17.87
N ARG A 13 0.75 1.63 18.95
CA ARG A 13 0.84 0.59 19.97
C ARG A 13 0.64 -0.82 19.41
N ARG A 14 -0.04 -0.97 18.26
CA ARG A 14 -0.27 -2.28 17.64
C ARG A 14 1.01 -3.00 17.27
N GLU A 15 2.08 -2.26 16.93
CA GLU A 15 3.38 -2.82 16.53
C GLU A 15 4.09 -3.54 17.67
N VAL A 16 3.80 -3.18 18.92
CA VAL A 16 4.47 -3.71 20.12
C VAL A 16 3.59 -4.60 20.99
N LEU A 17 2.41 -4.98 20.50
CA LEU A 17 1.56 -5.95 21.20
C LEU A 17 2.27 -7.29 21.33
N ASP A 18 2.20 -7.90 22.52
CA ASP A 18 2.64 -9.27 22.70
C ASP A 18 1.76 -10.27 21.93
N ALA A 19 2.16 -11.54 21.87
CA ALA A 19 1.43 -12.55 21.10
C ALA A 19 -0.03 -12.73 21.58
N THR A 20 -0.27 -12.66 22.88
CA THR A 20 -1.60 -12.84 23.49
C THR A 20 -2.49 -11.62 23.21
N GLU A 21 -1.96 -10.42 23.43
CA GLU A 21 -2.65 -9.17 23.14
C GLU A 21 -3.01 -9.07 21.65
N ARG A 22 -2.07 -9.44 20.78
CA ARG A 22 -2.25 -9.44 19.33
C ARG A 22 -3.32 -10.42 18.88
N GLN A 23 -3.33 -11.65 19.42
CA GLN A 23 -4.34 -12.65 19.11
C GLN A 23 -5.74 -12.15 19.54
N LYS A 24 -5.86 -11.60 20.75
CA LYS A 24 -7.11 -11.02 21.23
C LYS A 24 -7.59 -9.85 20.37
N TYR A 25 -6.68 -8.96 19.98
CA TYR A 25 -6.98 -7.86 19.07
C TYR A 25 -7.54 -8.38 17.72
N TYR A 26 -6.87 -9.35 17.10
CA TYR A 26 -7.34 -9.91 15.84
C TYR A 26 -8.68 -10.64 15.95
N GLN A 27 -8.93 -11.36 17.03
CA GLN A 27 -10.23 -12.01 17.27
C GLN A 27 -11.38 -10.99 17.31
N ILE A 28 -11.18 -9.89 18.02
CA ILE A 28 -12.19 -8.82 18.13
C ILE A 28 -12.42 -8.17 16.77
N GLN A 29 -11.35 -7.69 16.12
CA GLN A 29 -11.46 -6.98 14.84
C GLN A 29 -12.05 -7.87 13.74
N LEU A 30 -11.66 -9.14 13.70
CA LEU A 30 -12.16 -10.07 12.70
C LEU A 30 -13.64 -10.39 12.92
N LYS A 31 -14.08 -10.56 14.16
CA LYS A 31 -15.49 -10.77 14.46
C LYS A 31 -16.36 -9.58 14.08
N GLU A 32 -15.89 -8.37 14.34
CA GLU A 32 -16.55 -7.13 13.93
C GLU A 32 -16.63 -7.04 12.40
N LEU A 33 -15.51 -7.29 11.69
CA LEU A 33 -15.44 -7.29 10.23
C LEU A 33 -16.39 -8.32 9.61
N LEU A 34 -16.38 -9.56 10.09
CA LEU A 34 -17.25 -10.63 9.60
C LEU A 34 -18.73 -10.30 9.81
N SER A 35 -19.07 -9.75 10.98
CA SER A 35 -20.45 -9.32 11.30
C SER A 35 -20.89 -8.17 10.38
N TYR A 36 -20.02 -7.20 10.16
CA TYR A 36 -20.28 -6.08 9.28
C TYR A 36 -20.45 -6.54 7.81
N ALA A 37 -19.52 -7.36 7.31
CA ALA A 37 -19.58 -7.88 5.95
C ALA A 37 -20.82 -8.75 5.71
N TYR A 38 -21.17 -9.62 6.65
CA TYR A 38 -22.39 -10.43 6.57
C TYR A 38 -23.66 -9.59 6.51
N ARG A 39 -23.70 -8.52 7.30
CA ARG A 39 -24.87 -7.64 7.39
C ARG A 39 -25.06 -6.76 6.16
N TYR A 40 -23.99 -6.25 5.57
CA TYR A 40 -24.05 -5.19 4.56
C TYR A 40 -23.62 -5.61 3.15
N SER A 41 -22.95 -6.75 2.96
CA SER A 41 -22.59 -7.25 1.64
C SER A 41 -23.47 -8.42 1.23
N GLU A 42 -24.20 -8.25 0.14
CA GLU A 42 -25.11 -9.29 -0.38
C GLU A 42 -24.37 -10.57 -0.78
N ASP A 43 -23.22 -10.45 -1.45
CA ASP A 43 -22.42 -11.61 -1.87
C ASP A 43 -21.79 -12.33 -0.68
N VAL A 44 -21.23 -11.60 0.30
CA VAL A 44 -20.67 -12.19 1.51
C VAL A 44 -21.74 -12.96 2.30
N LYS A 45 -22.93 -12.39 2.45
CA LYS A 45 -24.04 -13.06 3.10
C LYS A 45 -24.38 -14.38 2.39
N LYS A 46 -24.56 -14.36 1.06
CA LYS A 46 -24.84 -15.57 0.27
C LYS A 46 -23.74 -16.64 0.41
N ARG A 47 -22.47 -16.24 0.48
CA ARG A 47 -21.34 -17.15 0.67
C ARG A 47 -21.33 -17.77 2.05
N PHE A 48 -21.57 -17.01 3.10
CA PHE A 48 -21.63 -17.50 4.48
C PHE A 48 -22.80 -18.46 4.67
N ASP A 49 -23.99 -18.10 4.16
CA ASP A 49 -25.19 -18.94 4.24
C ASP A 49 -24.97 -20.29 3.50
N ARG A 50 -24.39 -20.27 2.30
CA ARG A 50 -24.04 -21.50 1.55
C ARG A 50 -23.02 -22.38 2.27
N ALA A 51 -22.05 -21.76 2.94
CA ALA A 51 -21.04 -22.46 3.72
C ALA A 51 -21.54 -22.91 5.10
N GLN A 52 -22.79 -22.58 5.46
CA GLN A 52 -23.33 -22.75 6.81
C GLN A 52 -22.42 -22.13 7.90
N PHE A 53 -21.73 -21.05 7.55
CA PHE A 53 -20.85 -20.32 8.45
C PHE A 53 -21.66 -19.32 9.27
N SER A 54 -21.58 -19.43 10.60
CA SER A 54 -22.25 -18.52 11.54
C SER A 54 -21.21 -17.61 12.22
N VAL A 55 -21.38 -16.32 12.06
CA VAL A 55 -20.49 -15.31 12.69
C VAL A 55 -20.62 -15.35 14.22
N GLU A 56 -21.78 -15.70 14.75
CA GLU A 56 -22.00 -15.84 16.19
C GLU A 56 -21.15 -16.97 16.81
N LYS A 57 -20.89 -18.01 16.02
CA LYS A 57 -20.06 -19.17 16.40
C LYS A 57 -18.56 -18.95 16.17
N PHE A 58 -18.18 -17.87 15.50
CA PHE A 58 -16.78 -17.54 15.28
C PHE A 58 -16.04 -17.33 16.59
N ARG A 59 -14.97 -18.07 16.81
CA ARG A 59 -14.14 -18.06 18.03
C ARG A 59 -12.72 -17.55 17.76
N ASP A 60 -12.11 -18.04 16.68
CA ASP A 60 -10.75 -17.70 16.31
C ASP A 60 -10.50 -17.86 14.79
N LEU A 61 -9.24 -17.61 14.38
CA LEU A 61 -8.83 -17.68 12.96
C LEU A 61 -9.05 -19.06 12.32
N ILE A 62 -9.08 -20.14 13.12
CA ILE A 62 -9.27 -21.50 12.60
C ILE A 62 -10.65 -21.67 12.00
N ASP A 63 -11.64 -20.96 12.49
CA ASP A 63 -13.01 -21.02 11.98
C ASP A 63 -13.14 -20.48 10.56
N LEU A 64 -12.23 -19.62 10.10
CA LEU A 64 -12.20 -19.11 8.72
C LEU A 64 -11.98 -20.19 7.67
N LYS A 65 -11.43 -21.36 8.04
CA LYS A 65 -11.25 -22.49 7.11
C LYS A 65 -12.58 -22.99 6.50
N HIS A 66 -13.69 -22.68 7.15
CA HIS A 66 -15.03 -23.06 6.70
C HIS A 66 -15.63 -22.04 5.72
N VAL A 67 -15.02 -20.87 5.56
CA VAL A 67 -15.47 -19.83 4.63
C VAL A 67 -14.84 -20.05 3.26
N PRO A 68 -15.64 -20.15 2.19
CA PRO A 68 -15.10 -20.31 0.84
C PRO A 68 -14.25 -19.11 0.44
N ILE A 69 -13.07 -19.38 -0.08
CA ILE A 69 -12.19 -18.34 -0.60
C ILE A 69 -12.79 -17.73 -1.87
N LEU A 70 -12.91 -16.41 -1.91
CA LEU A 70 -13.22 -15.68 -3.14
C LEU A 70 -11.95 -15.59 -4.00
N LYS A 71 -11.93 -16.31 -5.11
CA LYS A 71 -10.82 -16.27 -6.05
C LYS A 71 -10.90 -15.02 -6.92
N LYS A 72 -9.75 -14.42 -7.24
CA LYS A 72 -9.67 -13.22 -8.09
C LYS A 72 -10.40 -13.37 -9.44
N LYS A 73 -10.38 -14.56 -10.05
CA LYS A 73 -11.13 -14.86 -11.28
C LYS A 73 -12.65 -14.81 -11.08
N GLU A 74 -13.13 -15.21 -9.91
CA GLU A 74 -14.56 -15.14 -9.58
C GLU A 74 -14.99 -13.69 -9.38
N LEU A 75 -14.12 -12.84 -8.80
CA LEU A 75 -14.39 -11.43 -8.63
C LEU A 75 -14.60 -10.71 -9.97
N ILE A 76 -13.77 -10.98 -10.98
CA ILE A 76 -13.94 -10.45 -12.33
C ILE A 76 -15.30 -10.84 -12.89
N PHE A 77 -15.67 -12.12 -12.77
CA PHE A 77 -16.96 -12.61 -13.24
C PHE A 77 -18.14 -11.94 -12.50
N LEU A 78 -18.08 -11.85 -11.17
CA LEU A 78 -19.11 -11.20 -10.37
C LEU A 78 -19.32 -9.73 -10.78
N GLN A 79 -18.24 -9.01 -11.04
CA GLN A 79 -18.30 -7.60 -11.44
C GLN A 79 -18.80 -7.41 -12.88
N SER A 80 -18.66 -8.43 -13.75
CA SER A 80 -19.11 -8.35 -15.16
C SER A 80 -20.57 -8.76 -15.34
N MET A 81 -21.06 -9.74 -14.57
CA MET A 81 -22.36 -10.37 -14.76
C MET A 81 -23.36 -10.10 -13.64
N GLY A 82 -22.89 -9.64 -12.50
CA GLY A 82 -23.69 -9.42 -11.30
C GLY A 82 -24.15 -7.98 -11.11
N PRO A 83 -24.67 -7.66 -9.92
CA PRO A 83 -24.95 -6.30 -9.55
C PRO A 83 -23.66 -5.47 -9.54
N ARG A 84 -23.81 -4.14 -9.56
CA ARG A 84 -22.69 -3.21 -9.60
C ARG A 84 -21.62 -3.57 -8.54
N LEU A 85 -20.35 -3.62 -8.96
CA LEU A 85 -19.21 -4.07 -8.15
C LEU A 85 -19.38 -5.48 -7.54
N GLY A 86 -20.14 -6.35 -8.22
CA GLY A 86 -20.28 -7.76 -7.86
C GLY A 86 -21.14 -8.05 -6.62
N GLY A 87 -21.88 -7.07 -6.10
CA GLY A 87 -22.67 -7.22 -4.86
C GLY A 87 -21.80 -7.27 -3.59
N LEU A 88 -20.53 -6.86 -3.69
CA LEU A 88 -19.57 -6.90 -2.59
C LEU A 88 -19.57 -5.60 -1.75
N LEU A 89 -20.17 -4.52 -2.27
CA LEU A 89 -20.25 -3.26 -1.55
C LEU A 89 -21.04 -3.42 -0.25
N THR A 90 -20.57 -2.73 0.77
CA THR A 90 -21.21 -2.60 2.08
C THR A 90 -21.82 -1.23 2.32
N LYS A 91 -21.67 -0.31 1.35
CA LYS A 91 -22.11 1.09 1.40
C LYS A 91 -22.71 1.50 0.07
N ASP A 92 -23.43 2.61 0.07
CA ASP A 92 -23.93 3.22 -1.14
C ASP A 92 -22.79 3.88 -1.95
N LEU A 93 -22.96 3.97 -3.28
CA LEU A 93 -21.96 4.55 -4.17
C LEU A 93 -21.61 6.01 -3.82
N GLY A 94 -22.58 6.78 -3.32
CA GLY A 94 -22.37 8.16 -2.91
C GLY A 94 -21.46 8.32 -1.69
N GLU A 95 -21.23 7.25 -0.95
CA GLU A 95 -20.34 7.22 0.21
C GLU A 95 -18.89 6.88 -0.17
N LEU A 96 -18.67 6.33 -1.37
CA LEU A 96 -17.32 6.05 -1.86
C LEU A 96 -16.57 7.35 -2.19
N ARG A 97 -15.25 7.31 -2.02
CA ARG A 97 -14.35 8.39 -2.46
C ARG A 97 -14.05 8.27 -3.94
N ARG A 98 -13.70 7.06 -4.42
CA ARG A 98 -13.33 6.74 -5.80
C ARG A 98 -13.64 5.28 -6.13
N VAL A 99 -13.61 4.96 -7.42
CA VAL A 99 -13.55 3.59 -7.93
C VAL A 99 -12.41 3.52 -8.92
N PHE A 100 -11.47 2.64 -8.68
CA PHE A 100 -10.32 2.40 -9.53
C PHE A 100 -10.53 1.20 -10.44
N LEU A 101 -9.64 1.05 -11.42
CA LEU A 101 -9.53 -0.10 -12.28
C LEU A 101 -8.12 -0.67 -12.16
N SER A 102 -7.96 -1.78 -11.45
CA SER A 102 -6.68 -2.48 -11.36
C SER A 102 -6.52 -3.54 -12.46
N PRO A 103 -5.27 -4.01 -12.69
CA PRO A 103 -5.06 -5.10 -13.65
C PRO A 103 -5.87 -6.34 -13.31
N GLY A 104 -6.66 -6.80 -14.33
CA GLY A 104 -7.49 -7.95 -14.10
C GLY A 104 -8.64 -8.16 -15.08
N PRO A 105 -9.43 -7.17 -15.58
CA PRO A 105 -9.75 -5.87 -15.01
C PRO A 105 -10.67 -5.99 -13.78
N ILE A 106 -10.31 -5.36 -12.68
CA ILE A 106 -11.07 -5.38 -11.43
C ILE A 106 -11.36 -3.95 -11.01
N PHE A 107 -12.60 -3.68 -10.63
CA PHE A 107 -13.00 -2.40 -10.06
C PHE A 107 -12.78 -2.43 -8.54
N ASP A 108 -11.93 -1.53 -8.05
CA ASP A 108 -11.56 -1.40 -6.65
C ASP A 108 -12.21 -0.14 -6.07
N PRO A 109 -13.25 -0.25 -5.24
CA PRO A 109 -13.84 0.89 -4.56
C PRO A 109 -12.94 1.36 -3.41
N GLU A 110 -12.84 2.67 -3.23
CA GLU A 110 -12.16 3.32 -2.12
C GLU A 110 -13.17 4.01 -1.20
N ASP A 111 -13.10 3.71 0.09
CA ASP A 111 -13.88 4.41 1.11
C ASP A 111 -13.26 5.80 1.44
N ARG A 112 -14.01 6.62 2.17
CA ARG A 112 -13.58 7.96 2.61
C ARG A 112 -12.70 7.96 3.85
N GLY A 113 -12.43 6.80 4.45
CA GLY A 113 -11.53 6.67 5.58
C GLY A 113 -10.10 7.12 5.27
N GLU A 114 -9.39 7.56 6.30
CA GLU A 114 -7.96 7.81 6.22
C GLU A 114 -7.20 6.48 6.15
N ASP A 115 -6.09 6.47 5.40
CA ASP A 115 -5.25 5.27 5.17
C ASP A 115 -6.06 4.00 4.87
N TYR A 116 -6.98 4.11 3.94
CA TYR A 116 -7.92 3.03 3.57
C TYR A 116 -7.23 1.69 3.32
N TRP A 117 -6.02 1.71 2.74
CA TRP A 117 -5.23 0.51 2.45
C TRP A 117 -4.22 0.13 3.54
N GLY A 118 -4.15 0.87 4.66
CA GLY A 118 -3.34 0.50 5.83
C GLY A 118 -1.83 0.56 5.62
N TRP A 119 -1.32 1.54 4.88
CA TRP A 119 0.12 1.64 4.58
C TRP A 119 0.90 2.55 5.54
N THR A 120 0.26 3.34 6.39
CA THR A 120 0.93 4.36 7.22
C THR A 120 1.99 3.76 8.14
N GLU A 121 1.68 2.67 8.85
CA GLU A 121 2.64 1.98 9.71
C GLU A 121 3.85 1.47 8.91
N SER A 122 3.61 0.90 7.72
CA SER A 122 4.67 0.39 6.84
C SER A 122 5.59 1.50 6.33
N PHE A 123 5.04 2.66 5.98
CA PHE A 123 5.85 3.82 5.57
C PHE A 123 6.65 4.40 6.73
N TYR A 124 6.07 4.47 7.93
CA TYR A 124 6.81 4.87 9.12
C TYR A 124 7.96 3.90 9.43
N ALA A 125 7.69 2.59 9.39
CA ALA A 125 8.69 1.54 9.57
C ALA A 125 9.76 1.55 8.47
N ALA A 126 9.41 1.95 7.23
CA ALA A 126 10.37 2.14 6.15
C ALA A 126 11.30 3.33 6.36
N GLY A 127 10.96 4.25 7.25
CA GLY A 127 11.80 5.39 7.61
C GLY A 127 11.32 6.74 7.14
N PHE A 128 10.11 6.86 6.56
CA PHE A 128 9.53 8.17 6.24
C PHE A 128 9.14 8.92 7.51
N ARG A 129 9.39 10.22 7.53
CA ARG A 129 9.16 11.08 8.71
C ARG A 129 8.56 12.42 8.27
N SER A 130 7.96 13.10 9.23
CA SER A 130 7.43 14.45 9.04
C SER A 130 8.50 15.38 8.44
N GLY A 131 8.10 16.16 7.44
CA GLY A 131 8.97 17.08 6.71
C GLY A 131 9.70 16.45 5.51
N ASP A 132 9.56 15.16 5.25
CA ASP A 132 10.07 14.57 4.01
C ASP A 132 9.34 15.14 2.79
N LEU A 133 10.10 15.38 1.73
CA LEU A 133 9.58 15.64 0.39
C LEU A 133 9.74 14.37 -0.44
N VAL A 134 8.65 13.76 -0.82
CA VAL A 134 8.62 12.42 -1.40
C VAL A 134 8.17 12.46 -2.86
N GLN A 135 8.96 11.91 -3.75
CA GLN A 135 8.58 11.71 -5.15
C GLN A 135 7.88 10.37 -5.31
N ASN A 136 6.58 10.41 -5.65
CA ASN A 136 5.78 9.22 -5.92
C ASN A 136 5.65 9.00 -7.42
N THR A 137 6.23 7.88 -7.89
CA THR A 137 6.31 7.55 -9.32
C THR A 137 5.25 6.55 -9.79
N PHE A 138 4.34 6.14 -8.91
CA PHE A 138 3.18 5.34 -9.30
C PHE A 138 2.13 6.16 -10.04
N PRO A 139 1.36 5.52 -10.96
CA PRO A 139 0.32 6.22 -11.72
C PRO A 139 -0.81 6.73 -10.83
N TYR A 140 -1.30 7.94 -11.14
CA TYR A 140 -2.39 8.63 -10.43
C TYR A 140 -3.74 8.53 -11.14
N HIS A 141 -3.81 7.82 -12.26
CA HIS A 141 -5.02 7.66 -13.05
C HIS A 141 -5.34 6.18 -13.25
N MET A 142 -6.61 5.86 -13.23
CA MET A 142 -7.22 4.53 -13.33
C MET A 142 -6.83 3.59 -12.18
N ALA A 143 -5.56 3.23 -12.02
CA ALA A 143 -5.07 2.35 -10.96
C ALA A 143 -4.91 3.09 -9.62
N PRO A 144 -5.08 2.42 -8.46
CA PRO A 144 -5.05 3.08 -7.16
C PRO A 144 -3.66 3.49 -6.68
N ALA A 145 -2.58 2.90 -7.20
CA ALA A 145 -1.26 2.90 -6.58
C ALA A 145 -0.70 4.30 -6.24
N GLY A 146 -0.89 5.31 -7.10
CA GLY A 146 -0.42 6.67 -6.81
C GLY A 146 -1.09 7.24 -5.56
N LEU A 147 -2.42 7.21 -5.51
CA LEU A 147 -3.19 7.72 -4.39
C LEU A 147 -3.09 6.83 -3.16
N MET A 148 -3.02 5.51 -3.35
CA MET A 148 -2.82 4.52 -2.29
C MET A 148 -1.56 4.80 -1.46
N PHE A 149 -0.47 5.22 -2.10
CA PHE A 149 0.80 5.51 -1.42
C PHE A 149 0.96 6.99 -1.04
N GLU A 150 0.18 7.89 -1.64
CA GLU A 150 0.18 9.30 -1.24
C GLU A 150 -0.48 9.52 0.12
N GLU A 151 -1.64 8.90 0.35
CA GLU A 151 -2.43 9.09 1.58
C GLU A 151 -1.61 8.81 2.86
N PRO A 152 -0.95 7.65 3.03
CA PRO A 152 -0.13 7.36 4.21
C PRO A 152 1.06 8.33 4.37
N LEU A 153 1.67 8.77 3.29
CA LEU A 153 2.74 9.78 3.35
C LEU A 153 2.22 11.11 3.90
N ARG A 154 1.03 11.53 3.48
CA ARG A 154 0.39 12.75 4.00
C ARG A 154 0.05 12.63 5.48
N GLN A 155 -0.39 11.44 5.94
CA GLN A 155 -0.62 11.19 7.37
C GLN A 155 0.66 11.28 8.19
N LEU A 156 1.80 10.91 7.61
CA LEU A 156 3.13 11.11 8.21
C LEU A 156 3.63 12.56 8.11
N SER A 157 2.80 13.49 7.62
CA SER A 157 3.18 14.89 7.37
C SER A 157 4.34 15.04 6.39
N CYS A 158 4.41 14.17 5.38
CA CYS A 158 5.28 14.32 4.22
C CYS A 158 4.60 15.18 3.15
N ALA A 159 5.39 15.94 2.41
CA ALA A 159 4.92 16.54 1.16
C ALA A 159 5.17 15.58 0.00
N VAL A 160 4.20 15.43 -0.92
CA VAL A 160 4.30 14.49 -2.03
C VAL A 160 4.34 15.21 -3.37
N ILE A 161 5.29 14.82 -4.22
CA ILE A 161 5.37 15.22 -5.63
C ILE A 161 4.76 14.07 -6.46
N PRO A 162 3.56 14.24 -7.03
CA PRO A 162 2.86 13.20 -7.77
C PRO A 162 3.36 13.12 -9.21
N THR A 163 4.60 12.66 -9.39
CA THR A 163 5.22 12.63 -10.72
C THR A 163 4.65 11.56 -11.65
N GLY A 164 4.15 10.48 -11.09
CA GLY A 164 3.74 9.34 -11.90
C GLY A 164 4.90 8.69 -12.67
N PRO A 165 4.63 7.75 -13.57
CA PRO A 165 5.66 7.09 -14.38
C PRO A 165 6.12 7.97 -15.55
N GLY A 166 7.32 7.70 -16.06
CA GLY A 166 7.88 8.37 -17.25
C GLY A 166 8.59 9.70 -16.96
N ASN A 167 8.85 10.49 -18.00
CA ASN A 167 9.53 11.80 -17.90
C ASN A 167 10.82 11.79 -17.06
N THR A 168 11.64 10.75 -17.20
CA THR A 168 12.82 10.46 -16.37
C THR A 168 13.75 11.67 -16.21
N GLY A 169 13.99 12.44 -17.28
CA GLY A 169 14.83 13.64 -17.23
C GLY A 169 14.27 14.70 -16.30
N THR A 170 13.00 15.03 -16.45
CA THR A 170 12.29 15.98 -15.59
C THR A 170 12.26 15.50 -14.14
N GLN A 171 12.06 14.21 -13.91
CA GLN A 171 12.05 13.64 -12.57
C GLN A 171 13.40 13.78 -11.85
N LEU A 172 14.52 13.58 -12.55
CA LEU A 172 15.86 13.83 -12.01
C LEU A 172 16.09 15.32 -11.70
N ASP A 173 15.61 16.21 -12.57
CA ASP A 173 15.71 17.65 -12.35
C ASP A 173 14.90 18.09 -11.10
N ILE A 174 13.71 17.52 -10.90
CA ILE A 174 12.88 17.71 -9.70
C ILE A 174 13.65 17.23 -8.46
N MET A 175 14.16 16.00 -8.47
CA MET A 175 14.91 15.43 -7.36
C MET A 175 16.05 16.35 -6.93
N LYS A 176 16.83 16.85 -7.88
CA LYS A 176 17.96 17.73 -7.62
C LYS A 176 17.53 19.11 -7.12
N LYS A 177 16.62 19.78 -7.85
CA LYS A 177 16.22 21.17 -7.58
C LYS A 177 15.45 21.32 -6.27
N LEU A 178 14.56 20.37 -5.96
CA LEU A 178 13.73 20.39 -4.76
C LEU A 178 14.37 19.62 -3.60
N ARG A 179 15.54 19.02 -3.77
CA ARG A 179 16.22 18.21 -2.75
C ARG A 179 15.29 17.15 -2.17
N VAL A 180 14.70 16.34 -3.05
CA VAL A 180 13.76 15.27 -2.68
C VAL A 180 14.45 14.29 -1.73
N THR A 181 13.82 14.03 -0.57
CA THR A 181 14.39 13.15 0.48
C THR A 181 13.83 11.72 0.41
N GLY A 182 12.63 11.55 -0.15
CA GLY A 182 11.95 10.26 -0.23
C GLY A 182 11.57 9.85 -1.65
N TYR A 183 11.61 8.54 -1.90
CA TYR A 183 11.17 7.94 -3.16
C TYR A 183 10.14 6.84 -2.90
N VAL A 184 9.08 6.82 -3.71
CA VAL A 184 8.09 5.74 -3.74
C VAL A 184 7.86 5.31 -5.20
N GLY A 185 8.04 4.01 -5.48
CA GLY A 185 7.92 3.51 -6.84
C GLY A 185 8.31 2.05 -6.98
N THR A 186 8.53 1.61 -8.23
CA THR A 186 9.07 0.29 -8.48
C THR A 186 10.61 0.28 -8.36
N PRO A 187 11.23 -0.83 -7.94
CA PRO A 187 12.67 -0.93 -7.88
C PRO A 187 13.33 -0.74 -9.26
N SER A 188 12.74 -1.26 -10.32
CA SER A 188 13.25 -1.12 -11.67
C SER A 188 13.30 0.34 -12.14
N TYR A 189 12.28 1.14 -11.76
CA TYR A 189 12.24 2.54 -12.16
C TYR A 189 13.26 3.39 -11.38
N LEU A 190 13.50 3.12 -10.10
CA LEU A 190 14.58 3.77 -9.35
C LEU A 190 15.97 3.43 -9.93
N MET A 191 16.17 2.17 -10.35
CA MET A 191 17.40 1.77 -11.05
C MET A 191 17.57 2.52 -12.38
N HIS A 192 16.48 2.68 -13.12
CA HIS A 192 16.49 3.45 -14.38
C HIS A 192 16.82 4.94 -14.13
N LEU A 193 16.25 5.56 -13.09
CA LEU A 193 16.60 6.91 -12.67
C LEU A 193 18.08 7.01 -12.30
N ALA A 194 18.62 6.03 -11.57
CA ALA A 194 20.04 5.99 -11.20
C ALA A 194 20.94 5.96 -12.46
N GLN A 195 20.65 5.05 -13.38
CA GLN A 195 21.40 4.92 -14.64
C GLN A 195 21.36 6.22 -15.45
N LYS A 196 20.17 6.80 -15.62
CA LYS A 196 20.01 8.06 -16.37
C LYS A 196 20.67 9.25 -15.67
N GLY A 197 20.70 9.25 -14.35
CA GLY A 197 21.46 10.25 -13.58
C GLY A 197 22.96 10.14 -13.82
N GLU A 198 23.51 8.92 -13.75
CA GLU A 198 24.92 8.64 -14.04
C GLU A 198 25.30 9.00 -15.51
N GLU A 199 24.45 8.67 -16.48
CA GLU A 199 24.64 9.07 -17.89
C GLU A 199 24.69 10.60 -18.10
N LYS A 200 23.96 11.36 -17.25
CA LYS A 200 24.01 12.83 -17.22
C LYS A 200 25.17 13.39 -16.39
N GLY A 201 26.05 12.55 -15.87
CA GLY A 201 27.21 12.97 -15.06
C GLY A 201 26.84 13.34 -13.62
N LEU A 202 25.66 12.98 -13.11
CA LEU A 202 25.29 13.23 -11.73
C LEU A 202 26.01 12.26 -10.78
N ASN A 203 26.48 12.77 -9.66
CA ASN A 203 26.86 11.96 -8.52
C ASN A 203 25.61 11.72 -7.65
N LEU A 204 25.09 10.50 -7.68
CA LEU A 204 23.80 10.16 -7.05
C LEU A 204 23.75 10.47 -5.55
N ARG A 205 24.88 10.39 -4.83
CA ARG A 205 24.97 10.71 -3.39
C ARG A 205 25.06 12.20 -3.10
N LYS A 206 25.71 12.97 -3.98
CA LYS A 206 25.98 14.38 -3.75
C LYS A 206 24.94 15.29 -4.39
N ASP A 207 24.44 14.91 -5.56
CA ASP A 207 23.53 15.72 -6.35
C ASP A 207 22.06 15.39 -6.11
N LEU A 208 21.76 14.16 -5.62
CA LEU A 208 20.42 13.73 -5.22
C LEU A 208 20.40 13.52 -3.70
N TYR A 209 19.36 14.01 -3.06
CA TYR A 209 19.25 14.10 -1.60
C TYR A 209 18.41 12.98 -0.99
N LEU A 210 18.24 11.86 -1.72
CA LEU A 210 17.44 10.74 -1.25
C LEU A 210 18.01 10.12 0.01
N GLU A 211 17.18 10.01 1.04
CA GLU A 211 17.52 9.42 2.33
C GLU A 211 16.73 8.13 2.58
N VAL A 212 15.52 8.01 1.98
CA VAL A 212 14.65 6.87 2.14
C VAL A 212 13.96 6.50 0.82
N ALA A 213 13.80 5.21 0.56
CA ALA A 213 13.04 4.70 -0.57
C ALA A 213 12.15 3.54 -0.14
N PHE A 214 10.88 3.58 -0.58
CA PHE A 214 9.95 2.47 -0.47
C PHE A 214 9.63 1.94 -1.86
N VAL A 215 9.80 0.64 -2.06
CA VAL A 215 9.58 0.00 -3.35
C VAL A 215 8.61 -1.16 -3.24
N THR A 216 7.80 -1.35 -4.27
CA THR A 216 6.83 -2.44 -4.37
C THR A 216 6.46 -2.72 -5.82
N GLY A 217 5.58 -3.71 -6.04
CA GLY A 217 5.04 -4.06 -7.36
C GLY A 217 5.92 -5.00 -8.18
N GLU A 218 7.16 -5.22 -7.80
CA GLU A 218 8.11 -6.10 -8.50
C GLU A 218 8.94 -6.91 -7.51
N LYS A 219 9.49 -8.03 -8.00
CA LYS A 219 10.46 -8.81 -7.22
C LYS A 219 11.74 -8.00 -7.01
N PHE A 220 12.17 -7.90 -5.78
CA PHE A 220 13.36 -7.14 -5.39
C PHE A 220 14.30 -8.02 -4.56
N SER A 221 15.52 -8.23 -5.05
CA SER A 221 16.49 -9.08 -4.38
C SER A 221 17.33 -8.30 -3.36
N GLU A 222 17.82 -8.97 -2.35
CA GLU A 222 18.73 -8.40 -1.34
C GLU A 222 19.99 -7.78 -1.97
N LYS A 223 20.52 -8.42 -3.03
CA LYS A 223 21.66 -7.89 -3.80
C LYS A 223 21.32 -6.56 -4.47
N MET A 224 20.12 -6.44 -5.06
CA MET A 224 19.67 -5.19 -5.68
C MET A 224 19.48 -4.11 -4.62
N ARG A 225 18.85 -4.44 -3.47
CA ARG A 225 18.67 -3.52 -2.35
C ARG A 225 20.00 -2.96 -1.87
N SER A 226 20.95 -3.82 -1.52
CA SER A 226 22.27 -3.42 -1.04
C SER A 226 23.04 -2.55 -2.06
N ASN A 227 22.89 -2.85 -3.36
CA ASN A 227 23.53 -2.04 -4.41
C ASN A 227 22.92 -0.63 -4.48
N MET A 228 21.58 -0.52 -4.42
CA MET A 228 20.90 0.77 -4.49
C MET A 228 21.14 1.61 -3.22
N GLU A 229 21.09 0.98 -2.04
CA GLU A 229 21.44 1.64 -0.77
C GLU A 229 22.87 2.22 -0.82
N LYS A 230 23.83 1.48 -1.38
CA LYS A 230 25.21 1.96 -1.56
C LYS A 230 25.32 3.08 -2.60
N LYS A 231 24.58 3.00 -3.72
CA LYS A 231 24.65 4.00 -4.78
C LYS A 231 24.15 5.37 -4.34
N PHE A 232 23.05 5.41 -3.61
CA PHE A 232 22.42 6.67 -3.16
C PHE A 232 22.78 7.07 -1.73
N ASP A 233 23.26 6.13 -0.91
CA ASP A 233 23.43 6.27 0.54
C ASP A 233 22.11 6.47 1.28
N LEU A 234 21.08 5.73 0.89
CA LEU A 234 19.72 5.78 1.43
C LEU A 234 19.35 4.50 2.21
N ILE A 235 18.24 4.57 2.92
CA ILE A 235 17.55 3.40 3.49
C ILE A 235 16.51 2.93 2.47
N MET A 236 16.52 1.65 2.11
CA MET A 236 15.56 1.09 1.17
C MET A 236 14.76 -0.05 1.78
N ARG A 237 13.44 0.02 1.66
CA ARG A 237 12.51 -0.99 2.16
C ARG A 237 11.56 -1.41 1.05
N GLN A 238 11.11 -2.64 1.14
CA GLN A 238 10.11 -3.21 0.22
C GLN A 238 8.85 -3.53 0.99
N GLY A 239 7.70 -3.19 0.42
CA GLY A 239 6.40 -3.63 0.92
C GLY A 239 5.72 -4.60 -0.03
N TYR A 240 4.78 -5.35 0.50
CA TYR A 240 3.91 -6.25 -0.25
C TYR A 240 2.44 -5.95 0.08
N GLY A 241 1.63 -5.82 -0.95
CA GLY A 241 0.20 -5.59 -0.83
C GLY A 241 -0.51 -5.67 -2.17
N THR A 242 -1.84 -5.56 -2.14
CA THR A 242 -2.68 -5.58 -3.34
C THR A 242 -3.72 -4.46 -3.29
N ALA A 243 -4.30 -4.12 -4.44
CA ALA A 243 -5.41 -3.16 -4.51
C ALA A 243 -6.65 -3.65 -3.75
N ASP A 244 -6.87 -4.96 -3.72
CA ASP A 244 -8.05 -5.58 -3.09
C ASP A 244 -7.98 -5.59 -1.55
N VAL A 245 -6.77 -5.69 -0.98
CA VAL A 245 -6.56 -5.94 0.47
C VAL A 245 -5.78 -4.82 1.14
N GLY A 246 -4.98 -4.08 0.38
CA GLY A 246 -4.07 -3.07 0.92
C GLY A 246 -2.73 -3.67 1.36
N CYS A 247 -2.15 -3.12 2.42
CA CYS A 247 -0.88 -3.54 3.00
C CYS A 247 -0.98 -4.95 3.61
N ILE A 248 -0.02 -5.81 3.27
CA ILE A 248 0.12 -7.15 3.85
C ILE A 248 1.42 -7.26 4.64
N GLY A 249 2.49 -6.54 4.23
CA GLY A 249 3.79 -6.51 4.90
C GLY A 249 4.86 -5.74 4.14
#